data_0ac0e7ee3ca0479a2a37149a3e3dbcd8
#
_entry.id   0ac0e7ee3ca0479a2a37149a3e3dbcd8
#
_cell.length_a   1.000
_cell.length_b   1.000
_cell.length_c   1.000
_cell.angle_alpha   90.00
_cell.angle_beta   90.00
_cell.angle_gamma   90.00
#
_symmetry.space_group_name_H-M   'P 1'
#
loop_
_entity.id
_entity.type
_entity.pdbx_description
1 polymer ?
#
loop_
_entity_poly.entity_id
_entity_poly.type
_entity_poly.pdbx_seq_one_letter_code
_entity_poly.pdbx_strand_id
1 'polypeptide(L)'
;MKSKYLPVTAIILSCVLMVALSSCDLITTDKDRFTLDKNDYITMIDLDKTGPNVVVPEKIEDKNIRGLYLYDPYFSEIDSIDVSNASQLEYVSMDLFGGGKKSKIKKLDFSKNTKLRNVVINRTNALNRIIFNERCETISLFNTSIKELDLKSLKKLKCFSYYRGPLEEINISDNLSLEQVSIDNANVKIIDFRTLKKIKYIECYGVPLEELDISNNPNLEEVRIYNTNVRTLDISNNPKLKRIEVDEGTDIIGETDAEIKYWTKEDIEKLEELRKNN
;
A
#
# COMPACT_ATOMS: atom_id res chain seq x y z
N MET A 1 8.74 -21.48 -23.17
CA MET A 1 9.10 -20.03 -23.20
C MET A 1 9.04 -19.52 -21.78
N LYS A 2 10.14 -18.98 -21.23
CA LYS A 2 10.11 -18.46 -19.85
C LYS A 2 9.25 -17.19 -19.85
N SER A 3 8.17 -17.17 -19.05
CA SER A 3 7.32 -16.02 -18.86
C SER A 3 8.16 -14.80 -18.45
N LYS A 4 8.04 -13.71 -19.20
CA LYS A 4 8.72 -12.42 -18.94
C LYS A 4 7.94 -11.52 -17.99
N TYR A 5 6.96 -12.05 -17.27
CA TYR A 5 6.12 -11.26 -16.40
C TYR A 5 6.57 -11.42 -14.95
N LEU A 6 7.03 -10.32 -14.38
CA LEU A 6 7.30 -10.21 -12.95
C LEU A 6 5.95 -10.24 -12.18
N PRO A 7 5.87 -10.94 -11.05
CA PRO A 7 4.66 -10.91 -10.22
C PRO A 7 4.39 -9.47 -9.74
N VAL A 8 3.12 -9.13 -9.49
CA VAL A 8 2.66 -7.78 -9.08
C VAL A 8 3.34 -7.29 -7.81
N THR A 9 3.77 -8.19 -6.93
CA THR A 9 4.70 -7.87 -5.85
C THR A 9 5.97 -7.17 -6.34
N ALA A 10 6.41 -7.44 -7.58
CA ALA A 10 7.54 -6.76 -8.20
C ALA A 10 7.18 -5.36 -8.77
N ILE A 11 5.92 -5.12 -9.13
CA ILE A 11 5.48 -3.82 -9.67
C ILE A 11 5.24 -2.84 -8.50
N ILE A 12 4.68 -3.29 -7.39
CA ILE A 12 4.58 -2.48 -6.16
C ILE A 12 5.98 -2.22 -5.59
N LEU A 13 6.86 -3.21 -5.62
CA LEU A 13 8.27 -3.01 -5.32
C LEU A 13 8.94 -2.04 -6.30
N SER A 14 8.57 -2.03 -7.60
CA SER A 14 9.20 -1.17 -8.60
C SER A 14 8.79 0.30 -8.46
N CYS A 15 7.57 0.63 -8.05
CA CYS A 15 7.22 2.00 -7.67
C CYS A 15 7.96 2.46 -6.40
N VAL A 16 8.32 1.52 -5.52
CA VAL A 16 9.10 1.77 -4.31
C VAL A 16 10.62 1.67 -4.61
N LEU A 17 11.05 0.79 -5.52
CA LEU A 17 12.49 0.54 -5.80
C LEU A 17 13.15 1.55 -6.72
N MET A 18 12.41 2.33 -7.52
CA MET A 18 13.06 3.34 -8.37
C MET A 18 13.70 4.52 -7.61
N VAL A 19 13.48 4.61 -6.30
CA VAL A 19 14.15 5.63 -5.45
C VAL A 19 15.31 5.04 -4.63
N ALA A 20 15.43 3.72 -4.54
CA ALA A 20 16.27 3.05 -3.53
C ALA A 20 17.68 2.62 -3.98
N LEU A 21 18.11 2.86 -5.21
CA LEU A 21 19.41 2.36 -5.73
C LEU A 21 20.39 3.45 -6.16
N SER A 22 20.27 4.66 -5.67
CA SER A 22 21.41 5.58 -5.69
C SER A 22 22.05 5.58 -4.31
N SER A 23 23.34 5.25 -4.25
CA SER A 23 24.18 5.35 -3.05
C SER A 23 23.71 6.49 -2.14
N CYS A 24 23.23 6.16 -0.94
CA CYS A 24 22.93 7.14 0.10
C CYS A 24 24.25 7.81 0.51
N ASP A 25 24.66 8.83 -0.19
CA ASP A 25 25.63 9.75 0.34
C ASP A 25 24.91 10.56 1.41
N LEU A 26 25.17 10.22 2.66
CA LEU A 26 24.74 10.99 3.83
C LEU A 26 25.29 12.41 3.69
N ILE A 27 24.42 13.39 3.53
CA ILE A 27 24.81 14.77 3.25
C ILE A 27 24.96 15.56 4.54
N THR A 28 24.05 15.36 5.50
CA THR A 28 24.08 16.08 6.78
C THR A 28 23.47 15.25 7.89
N THR A 29 24.04 15.42 9.09
CA THR A 29 23.40 15.08 10.34
C THR A 29 22.99 16.39 11.01
N ASP A 30 21.75 16.54 11.42
CA ASP A 30 21.42 17.45 12.50
C ASP A 30 22.22 16.91 13.69
N LYS A 31 23.09 17.76 14.17
CA LYS A 31 24.16 17.42 15.14
C LYS A 31 23.70 16.49 16.21
N ASP A 32 22.42 16.41 16.37
CA ASP A 32 21.88 15.83 17.56
C ASP A 32 20.86 14.73 17.36
N ARG A 33 20.13 14.63 16.23
CA ARG A 33 18.92 13.79 16.22
C ARG A 33 18.59 13.07 14.92
N PHE A 34 18.85 13.69 13.78
CA PHE A 34 18.36 13.19 12.48
C PHE A 34 19.46 13.19 11.42
N THR A 35 19.40 12.20 10.54
CA THR A 35 20.27 12.17 9.35
C THR A 35 19.41 12.35 8.10
N LEU A 36 19.84 13.25 7.21
CA LEU A 36 19.22 13.48 5.90
C LEU A 36 20.02 12.82 4.79
N ASP A 37 19.32 12.33 3.78
CA ASP A 37 19.91 11.99 2.50
C ASP A 37 20.01 13.22 1.56
N LYS A 38 20.50 13.00 0.33
CA LYS A 38 20.62 14.04 -0.70
C LYS A 38 19.31 14.62 -1.19
N ASN A 39 18.16 14.00 -0.87
CA ASN A 39 16.82 14.43 -1.26
C ASN A 39 16.11 15.18 -0.14
N ASP A 40 16.81 15.46 0.98
CA ASP A 40 16.25 16.02 2.22
C ASP A 40 15.22 15.09 2.90
N TYR A 41 15.46 13.77 2.79
CA TYR A 41 14.66 12.75 3.48
C TYR A 41 15.37 12.31 4.76
N ILE A 42 14.64 12.24 5.86
CA ILE A 42 15.13 11.62 7.09
C ILE A 42 15.27 10.13 6.86
N THR A 43 16.49 9.62 7.00
CA THR A 43 16.83 8.20 6.83
C THR A 43 17.28 7.54 8.13
N MET A 44 17.62 8.33 9.15
CA MET A 44 18.01 7.85 10.47
C MET A 44 17.53 8.80 11.56
N ILE A 45 17.17 8.24 12.70
CA ILE A 45 16.77 8.96 13.92
C ILE A 45 17.61 8.40 15.06
N ASP A 46 18.31 9.27 15.76
CA ASP A 46 19.05 8.93 16.98
C ASP A 46 18.09 8.91 18.18
N LEU A 47 17.63 7.72 18.56
CA LEU A 47 16.65 7.54 19.63
C LEU A 47 17.22 7.84 21.03
N ASP A 48 18.52 7.75 21.23
CA ASP A 48 19.15 8.14 22.49
C ASP A 48 18.98 9.64 22.75
N LYS A 49 18.88 10.42 21.68
CA LYS A 49 18.72 11.88 21.74
C LYS A 49 17.29 12.36 21.57
N THR A 50 16.48 11.69 20.77
CA THR A 50 15.07 12.04 20.57
C THR A 50 14.15 11.42 21.60
N GLY A 51 14.54 10.27 22.17
CA GLY A 51 13.66 9.38 22.90
C GLY A 51 12.67 8.66 21.97
N PRO A 52 11.79 7.82 22.51
CA PRO A 52 10.87 7.01 21.73
C PRO A 52 9.67 7.81 21.15
N ASN A 53 9.45 9.04 21.59
CA ASN A 53 8.40 9.92 21.11
C ASN A 53 9.01 10.99 20.20
N VAL A 54 9.08 10.65 18.93
CA VAL A 54 9.77 11.47 17.92
C VAL A 54 8.89 12.60 17.43
N VAL A 55 9.42 13.84 17.43
CA VAL A 55 8.81 14.98 16.78
C VAL A 55 9.71 15.38 15.60
N VAL A 56 9.16 15.25 14.39
CA VAL A 56 9.87 15.62 13.17
C VAL A 56 9.84 17.14 13.01
N PRO A 57 10.99 17.83 12.90
CA PRO A 57 11.03 19.26 12.73
C PRO A 57 10.57 19.68 11.33
N GLU A 58 10.28 20.96 11.14
CA GLU A 58 10.03 21.53 9.81
C GLU A 58 11.28 21.53 8.94
N LYS A 59 12.41 21.83 9.59
CA LYS A 59 13.72 21.93 8.95
C LYS A 59 14.79 21.29 9.82
N ILE A 60 15.80 20.80 9.17
CA ILE A 60 17.09 20.44 9.79
C ILE A 60 18.14 21.34 9.14
N GLU A 61 18.82 22.18 9.96
CA GLU A 61 19.60 23.31 9.46
C GLU A 61 18.73 24.21 8.53
N ASP A 62 19.15 24.46 7.31
CA ASP A 62 18.39 25.27 6.33
C ASP A 62 17.52 24.43 5.39
N LYS A 63 17.47 23.10 5.56
CA LYS A 63 16.79 22.17 4.67
C LYS A 63 15.40 21.81 5.17
N ASN A 64 14.40 22.00 4.33
CA ASN A 64 13.04 21.54 4.61
C ASN A 64 12.97 20.01 4.53
N ILE A 65 12.29 19.38 5.47
CA ILE A 65 12.07 17.93 5.45
C ILE A 65 11.02 17.60 4.39
N ARG A 66 11.45 16.87 3.35
CA ARG A 66 10.61 16.47 2.23
C ARG A 66 10.16 15.01 2.32
N GLY A 67 10.85 14.17 3.07
CA GLY A 67 10.51 12.77 3.20
C GLY A 67 10.93 12.13 4.52
N LEU A 68 10.26 11.02 4.84
CA LEU A 68 10.67 10.07 5.86
C LEU A 68 10.92 8.74 5.17
N TYR A 69 12.13 8.23 5.30
CA TYR A 69 12.52 6.92 4.80
C TYR A 69 13.14 6.11 5.95
N LEU A 70 12.28 5.49 6.76
CA LEU A 70 12.68 4.78 7.96
C LEU A 70 12.66 3.28 7.70
N TYR A 71 13.83 2.72 7.46
CA TYR A 71 14.03 1.32 7.05
C TYR A 71 15.12 0.67 7.88
N ASP A 72 14.86 0.47 9.17
CA ASP A 72 15.87 -0.08 10.08
C ASP A 72 15.21 -0.86 11.21
N PRO A 73 15.79 -2.02 11.61
CA PRO A 73 15.35 -2.79 12.77
C PRO A 73 15.32 -2.02 14.10
N TYR A 74 16.05 -0.92 14.21
CA TYR A 74 16.10 -0.10 15.44
C TYR A 74 14.87 0.79 15.64
N PHE A 75 14.13 1.13 14.57
CA PHE A 75 12.94 1.98 14.68
C PHE A 75 11.72 1.29 15.32
N SER A 76 11.81 0.00 15.62
CA SER A 76 10.79 -0.70 16.42
C SER A 76 10.62 -0.14 17.84
N GLU A 77 11.58 0.66 18.32
CA GLU A 77 11.54 1.30 19.64
C GLU A 77 10.79 2.64 19.65
N ILE A 78 10.36 3.14 18.48
CA ILE A 78 9.54 4.35 18.41
C ILE A 78 8.14 4.05 18.95
N ASP A 79 7.73 4.81 19.96
CA ASP A 79 6.38 4.75 20.54
C ASP A 79 5.39 5.64 19.79
N SER A 80 5.85 6.81 19.36
CA SER A 80 5.05 7.73 18.54
C SER A 80 5.93 8.56 17.61
N ILE A 81 5.35 9.02 16.51
CA ILE A 81 5.98 9.97 15.59
C ILE A 81 4.99 11.08 15.23
N ASP A 82 5.37 12.32 15.53
CA ASP A 82 4.62 13.52 15.16
C ASP A 82 5.30 14.20 13.98
N VAL A 83 4.61 14.28 12.87
CA VAL A 83 5.07 14.89 11.61
C VAL A 83 4.40 16.23 11.34
N SER A 84 3.61 16.76 12.29
CA SER A 84 2.76 17.92 12.09
C SER A 84 3.52 19.20 11.72
N ASN A 85 4.80 19.31 12.10
CA ASN A 85 5.66 20.44 11.77
C ASN A 85 6.30 20.31 10.37
N ALA A 86 6.39 19.12 9.81
CA ALA A 86 7.02 18.87 8.51
C ALA A 86 6.09 19.25 7.35
N SER A 87 5.83 20.55 7.18
CA SER A 87 4.86 21.10 6.22
C SER A 87 5.21 20.80 4.75
N GLN A 88 6.50 20.54 4.45
CA GLN A 88 7.02 20.23 3.12
C GLN A 88 7.09 18.72 2.82
N LEU A 89 6.60 17.88 3.72
CA LEU A 89 6.64 16.43 3.58
C LEU A 89 5.83 15.97 2.35
N GLU A 90 6.50 15.28 1.42
CA GLU A 90 5.96 14.79 0.15
C GLU A 90 5.84 13.25 0.11
N TYR A 91 6.71 12.58 0.86
CA TYR A 91 6.87 11.14 0.83
C TYR A 91 7.09 10.57 2.23
N VAL A 92 6.40 9.48 2.55
CA VAL A 92 6.63 8.69 3.77
C VAL A 92 6.75 7.23 3.40
N SER A 93 7.86 6.61 3.77
CA SER A 93 8.04 5.15 3.74
C SER A 93 8.60 4.71 5.09
N MET A 94 7.83 3.89 5.78
CA MET A 94 8.21 3.37 7.09
C MET A 94 8.08 1.86 7.09
N ASP A 95 9.16 1.18 7.46
CA ASP A 95 9.18 -0.25 7.73
C ASP A 95 9.81 -0.49 9.10
N LEU A 96 8.95 -0.70 10.08
CA LEU A 96 9.34 -0.69 11.49
C LEU A 96 9.47 -2.12 12.05
N PHE A 97 9.96 -3.04 11.26
CA PHE A 97 10.22 -4.41 11.68
C PHE A 97 11.71 -4.63 11.96
N GLY A 98 12.07 -4.88 13.19
CA GLY A 98 13.46 -5.19 13.55
C GLY A 98 13.61 -5.98 14.84
N GLY A 99 14.53 -6.95 14.83
CA GLY A 99 14.99 -7.64 16.04
C GLY A 99 13.92 -8.40 16.83
N GLY A 100 12.79 -8.77 16.20
CA GLY A 100 11.67 -9.45 16.89
C GLY A 100 10.79 -8.53 17.74
N LYS A 101 11.09 -7.24 17.81
CA LYS A 101 10.26 -6.25 18.52
C LYS A 101 9.16 -5.75 17.60
N LYS A 102 7.97 -5.48 18.15
CA LYS A 102 6.83 -4.91 17.44
C LYS A 102 6.83 -3.39 17.61
N SER A 103 6.57 -2.66 16.52
CA SER A 103 6.32 -1.23 16.60
C SER A 103 5.19 -0.93 17.59
N LYS A 104 5.33 0.17 18.34
CA LYS A 104 4.33 0.63 19.31
C LYS A 104 3.47 1.76 18.77
N ILE A 105 3.76 2.27 17.59
CA ILE A 105 3.00 3.35 16.95
C ILE A 105 1.57 2.89 16.70
N LYS A 106 0.61 3.52 17.38
CA LYS A 106 -0.81 3.22 17.27
C LYS A 106 -1.54 4.15 16.30
N LYS A 107 -1.05 5.37 16.13
CA LYS A 107 -1.67 6.40 15.29
C LYS A 107 -0.62 7.11 14.45
N LEU A 108 -0.97 7.38 13.18
CA LEU A 108 -0.27 8.32 12.32
C LEU A 108 -1.25 9.39 11.84
N ASP A 109 -0.83 10.66 11.86
CA ASP A 109 -1.68 11.78 11.46
C ASP A 109 -0.93 12.67 10.47
N PHE A 110 -1.33 12.58 9.21
CA PHE A 110 -0.77 13.35 8.10
C PHE A 110 -1.67 14.50 7.64
N SER A 111 -2.71 14.85 8.41
CA SER A 111 -3.69 15.86 8.02
C SER A 111 -3.07 17.25 7.76
N LYS A 112 -1.96 17.57 8.45
CA LYS A 112 -1.24 18.84 8.28
C LYS A 112 -0.19 18.81 7.17
N ASN A 113 0.19 17.64 6.67
CA ASN A 113 1.23 17.50 5.64
C ASN A 113 0.63 17.65 4.24
N THR A 114 0.21 18.86 3.89
CA THR A 114 -0.59 19.12 2.67
C THR A 114 0.15 18.89 1.35
N LYS A 115 1.46 18.65 1.38
CA LYS A 115 2.25 18.26 0.20
C LYS A 115 2.43 16.75 0.07
N LEU A 116 2.09 15.98 1.10
CA LEU A 116 2.29 14.53 1.11
C LEU A 116 1.39 13.85 0.07
N ARG A 117 2.02 13.06 -0.81
CA ARG A 117 1.37 12.34 -1.90
C ARG A 117 1.47 10.83 -1.76
N ASN A 118 2.57 10.35 -1.19
CA ASN A 118 2.86 8.92 -1.14
C ASN A 118 3.08 8.49 0.30
N VAL A 119 2.31 7.49 0.73
CA VAL A 119 2.39 6.90 2.06
C VAL A 119 2.54 5.39 1.93
N VAL A 120 3.68 4.87 2.39
CA VAL A 120 3.99 3.44 2.44
C VAL A 120 4.32 3.06 3.88
N ILE A 121 3.48 2.25 4.50
CA ILE A 121 3.67 1.83 5.90
C ILE A 121 3.69 0.31 5.95
N ASN A 122 4.82 -0.22 6.37
CA ASN A 122 5.04 -1.65 6.45
C ASN A 122 5.28 -2.08 7.89
N ARG A 123 4.77 -3.25 8.25
CA ARG A 123 5.07 -4.00 9.50
C ARG A 123 4.93 -3.17 10.77
N THR A 124 3.96 -2.26 10.79
CA THR A 124 3.60 -1.43 11.93
C THR A 124 2.40 -2.05 12.63
N ASN A 125 2.63 -3.18 13.27
CA ASN A 125 1.57 -4.07 13.78
C ASN A 125 0.67 -3.47 14.88
N ALA A 126 1.08 -2.38 15.54
CA ALA A 126 0.26 -1.68 16.52
C ALA A 126 -0.60 -0.58 15.88
N LEU A 127 -0.31 -0.20 14.63
CA LEU A 127 -1.00 0.89 13.95
C LEU A 127 -2.45 0.50 13.67
N ASN A 128 -3.36 1.17 14.34
CA ASN A 128 -4.80 0.94 14.21
C ASN A 128 -5.57 2.17 13.72
N ARG A 129 -4.90 3.31 13.59
CA ARG A 129 -5.49 4.54 13.07
C ARG A 129 -4.50 5.33 12.24
N ILE A 130 -4.96 5.76 11.05
CA ILE A 130 -4.21 6.65 10.18
C ILE A 130 -5.13 7.73 9.63
N ILE A 131 -4.64 8.97 9.56
CA ILE A 131 -5.35 10.11 8.98
C ILE A 131 -4.50 10.64 7.85
N PHE A 132 -5.07 10.70 6.66
CA PHE A 132 -4.39 11.22 5.47
C PHE A 132 -4.76 12.68 5.21
N ASN A 133 -3.94 13.38 4.45
CA ASN A 133 -4.33 14.64 3.83
C ASN A 133 -5.06 14.35 2.49
N GLU A 134 -5.85 15.29 2.02
CA GLU A 134 -6.68 15.17 0.82
C GLU A 134 -5.91 15.03 -0.51
N ARG A 135 -4.59 15.23 -0.50
CA ARG A 135 -3.73 15.20 -1.70
C ARG A 135 -2.99 13.88 -1.88
N CYS A 136 -3.16 12.92 -1.00
CA CYS A 136 -2.56 11.60 -1.16
C CYS A 136 -2.96 10.98 -2.50
N GLU A 137 -1.95 10.51 -3.24
CA GLU A 137 -2.10 9.86 -4.55
C GLU A 137 -1.83 8.35 -4.46
N THR A 138 -0.98 7.95 -3.54
CA THR A 138 -0.62 6.53 -3.34
C THR A 138 -0.62 6.19 -1.85
N ILE A 139 -1.29 5.12 -1.51
CA ILE A 139 -1.32 4.56 -0.17
C ILE A 139 -1.03 3.07 -0.27
N SER A 140 -0.02 2.62 0.47
CA SER A 140 0.29 1.19 0.63
C SER A 140 0.48 0.87 2.12
N LEU A 141 -0.31 -0.05 2.62
CA LEU A 141 -0.30 -0.48 4.02
C LEU A 141 -0.07 -2.00 4.07
N PHE A 142 0.98 -2.42 4.75
CA PHE A 142 1.30 -3.83 4.89
C PHE A 142 1.46 -4.20 6.36
N ASN A 143 0.74 -5.23 6.80
CA ASN A 143 0.83 -5.80 8.14
C ASN A 143 0.63 -4.73 9.24
N THR A 144 -0.54 -4.11 9.23
CA THR A 144 -1.04 -3.15 10.22
C THR A 144 -2.21 -3.74 11.00
N SER A 145 -2.68 -3.08 12.05
CA SER A 145 -3.90 -3.45 12.81
C SER A 145 -5.11 -2.58 12.45
N ILE A 146 -5.10 -1.96 11.29
CA ILE A 146 -6.19 -1.09 10.83
C ILE A 146 -7.38 -1.95 10.40
N LYS A 147 -8.55 -1.70 11.00
CA LYS A 147 -9.81 -2.35 10.68
C LYS A 147 -10.69 -1.53 9.74
N GLU A 148 -10.57 -0.22 9.80
CA GLU A 148 -11.38 0.72 9.03
C GLU A 148 -10.48 1.83 8.47
N LEU A 149 -10.77 2.28 7.26
CA LEU A 149 -10.07 3.38 6.61
C LEU A 149 -11.06 4.40 6.06
N ASP A 150 -10.89 5.66 6.44
CA ASP A 150 -11.60 6.77 5.81
C ASP A 150 -10.77 7.31 4.63
N LEU A 151 -11.16 6.93 3.42
CA LEU A 151 -10.57 7.39 2.17
C LEU A 151 -11.44 8.42 1.44
N LYS A 152 -12.59 8.79 2.00
CA LYS A 152 -13.64 9.56 1.33
C LYS A 152 -13.18 10.93 0.81
N SER A 153 -12.27 11.59 1.53
CA SER A 153 -11.73 12.90 1.13
C SER A 153 -10.64 12.81 0.06
N LEU A 154 -10.10 11.63 -0.23
CA LEU A 154 -8.92 11.43 -1.07
C LEU A 154 -9.25 11.38 -2.57
N LYS A 155 -9.76 12.49 -3.12
CA LYS A 155 -10.21 12.56 -4.52
C LYS A 155 -9.07 12.42 -5.56
N LYS A 156 -7.79 12.51 -5.12
CA LYS A 156 -6.61 12.34 -5.96
C LYS A 156 -5.97 10.96 -5.87
N LEU A 157 -6.52 10.09 -5.03
CA LEU A 157 -5.98 8.74 -4.83
C LEU A 157 -6.04 7.95 -6.14
N LYS A 158 -4.87 7.49 -6.60
CA LYS A 158 -4.67 6.71 -7.83
C LYS A 158 -4.39 5.25 -7.54
N CYS A 159 -3.59 5.00 -6.49
CA CYS A 159 -3.17 3.66 -6.11
C CYS A 159 -3.47 3.42 -4.63
N PHE A 160 -4.22 2.37 -4.36
CA PHE A 160 -4.48 1.89 -3.00
C PHE A 160 -4.08 0.43 -2.88
N SER A 161 -3.28 0.14 -1.87
CA SER A 161 -2.86 -1.23 -1.57
C SER A 161 -2.97 -1.51 -0.07
N TYR A 162 -3.54 -2.63 0.29
CA TYR A 162 -3.64 -3.12 1.66
C TYR A 162 -3.28 -4.60 1.71
N TYR A 163 -2.30 -4.95 2.53
CA TYR A 163 -1.78 -6.30 2.60
C TYR A 163 -1.68 -6.79 4.04
N ARG A 164 -2.21 -7.98 4.31
CA ARG A 164 -2.06 -8.71 5.57
C ARG A 164 -2.45 -7.91 6.81
N GLY A 165 -3.74 -7.78 7.03
CA GLY A 165 -4.25 -7.11 8.23
C GLY A 165 -5.77 -7.24 8.36
N PRO A 166 -6.33 -6.79 9.47
CA PRO A 166 -7.72 -7.04 9.85
C PRO A 166 -8.71 -6.04 9.20
N LEU A 167 -8.43 -5.47 8.03
CA LEU A 167 -9.36 -4.54 7.37
C LEU A 167 -10.69 -5.24 7.11
N GLU A 168 -11.76 -4.73 7.67
CA GLU A 168 -13.11 -5.30 7.62
C GLU A 168 -13.98 -4.56 6.61
N GLU A 169 -13.82 -3.24 6.52
CA GLU A 169 -14.62 -2.38 5.64
C GLU A 169 -13.75 -1.38 4.89
N ILE A 170 -14.12 -1.12 3.64
CA ILE A 170 -13.51 -0.09 2.82
C ILE A 170 -14.55 0.55 1.90
N ASN A 171 -14.60 1.88 1.89
CA ASN A 171 -15.40 2.63 0.92
C ASN A 171 -14.48 3.45 0.02
N ILE A 172 -14.41 3.05 -1.25
CA ILE A 172 -13.62 3.70 -2.31
C ILE A 172 -14.48 4.36 -3.39
N SER A 173 -15.80 4.36 -3.25
CA SER A 173 -16.74 4.85 -4.26
C SER A 173 -16.55 6.33 -4.63
N ASP A 174 -15.99 7.12 -3.72
CA ASP A 174 -15.68 8.54 -3.91
C ASP A 174 -14.30 8.82 -4.52
N ASN A 175 -13.44 7.79 -4.65
CA ASN A 175 -12.06 7.94 -5.12
C ASN A 175 -11.97 7.78 -6.64
N LEU A 176 -12.64 8.66 -7.37
CA LEU A 176 -12.84 8.59 -8.83
C LEU A 176 -11.54 8.67 -9.67
N SER A 177 -10.41 8.91 -9.03
CA SER A 177 -9.09 8.91 -9.68
C SER A 177 -8.36 7.58 -9.56
N LEU A 178 -8.93 6.58 -8.87
CA LEU A 178 -8.32 5.27 -8.69
C LEU A 178 -8.11 4.58 -10.04
N GLU A 179 -6.86 4.15 -10.22
CA GLU A 179 -6.39 3.35 -11.35
C GLU A 179 -6.00 1.94 -10.90
N GLN A 180 -5.62 1.77 -9.64
CA GLN A 180 -5.19 0.50 -9.08
C GLN A 180 -5.72 0.31 -7.66
N VAL A 181 -6.27 -0.89 -7.41
CA VAL A 181 -6.66 -1.37 -6.08
C VAL A 181 -6.10 -2.78 -5.88
N SER A 182 -5.36 -2.99 -4.79
CA SER A 182 -4.85 -4.31 -4.39
C SER A 182 -5.17 -4.56 -2.92
N ILE A 183 -5.90 -5.62 -2.63
CA ILE A 183 -6.25 -6.03 -1.27
C ILE A 183 -5.89 -7.51 -1.10
N ASP A 184 -5.01 -7.78 -0.15
CA ASP A 184 -4.46 -9.12 0.07
C ASP A 184 -4.61 -9.50 1.55
N ASN A 185 -5.18 -10.67 1.83
CA ASN A 185 -5.35 -11.21 3.17
C ASN A 185 -5.97 -10.20 4.15
N ALA A 186 -7.17 -9.75 3.82
CA ALA A 186 -8.02 -8.87 4.61
C ALA A 186 -9.40 -9.51 4.84
N ASN A 187 -10.21 -8.92 5.72
CA ASN A 187 -11.54 -9.43 6.06
C ASN A 187 -12.68 -8.73 5.30
N VAL A 188 -12.36 -7.99 4.25
CA VAL A 188 -13.33 -7.23 3.46
C VAL A 188 -14.22 -8.17 2.66
N LYS A 189 -15.54 -8.03 2.79
CA LYS A 189 -16.53 -8.85 2.07
C LYS A 189 -17.12 -8.20 0.84
N ILE A 190 -17.13 -6.86 0.82
CA ILE A 190 -17.75 -6.08 -0.26
C ILE A 190 -16.82 -4.93 -0.62
N ILE A 191 -16.58 -4.75 -1.93
CA ILE A 191 -15.85 -3.61 -2.48
C ILE A 191 -16.63 -3.09 -3.68
N ASP A 192 -17.03 -1.82 -3.63
CA ASP A 192 -17.80 -1.20 -4.72
C ASP A 192 -16.88 -0.53 -5.75
N PHE A 193 -16.76 -1.14 -6.93
CA PHE A 193 -15.98 -0.61 -8.05
C PHE A 193 -16.85 0.14 -9.09
N ARG A 194 -18.17 0.17 -8.95
CA ARG A 194 -19.12 0.67 -9.99
C ARG A 194 -18.88 2.13 -10.38
N THR A 195 -18.33 2.96 -9.51
CA THR A 195 -18.05 4.38 -9.77
C THR A 195 -16.67 4.62 -10.38
N LEU A 196 -15.76 3.64 -10.33
CA LEU A 196 -14.33 3.77 -10.62
C LEU A 196 -14.01 3.57 -12.10
N LYS A 197 -14.44 4.48 -12.95
CA LYS A 197 -14.27 4.36 -14.42
C LYS A 197 -12.81 4.40 -14.90
N LYS A 198 -11.88 4.85 -14.06
CA LYS A 198 -10.44 4.91 -14.39
C LYS A 198 -9.68 3.67 -13.98
N ILE A 199 -10.31 2.74 -13.26
CA ILE A 199 -9.63 1.55 -12.76
C ILE A 199 -9.10 0.73 -13.94
N LYS A 200 -7.83 0.32 -13.80
CA LYS A 200 -7.11 -0.51 -14.78
C LYS A 200 -6.69 -1.85 -14.18
N TYR A 201 -6.55 -1.86 -12.86
CA TYR A 201 -5.96 -2.97 -12.14
C TYR A 201 -6.72 -3.26 -10.84
N ILE A 202 -7.23 -4.47 -10.72
CA ILE A 202 -7.88 -4.97 -9.51
C ILE A 202 -7.19 -6.27 -9.10
N GLU A 203 -6.75 -6.33 -7.83
CA GLU A 203 -6.26 -7.55 -7.21
C GLU A 203 -6.92 -7.73 -5.85
N CYS A 204 -7.57 -8.89 -5.66
CA CYS A 204 -8.11 -9.34 -4.37
C CYS A 204 -7.66 -10.78 -4.15
N TYR A 205 -6.75 -10.99 -3.19
CA TYR A 205 -6.24 -12.31 -2.82
C TYR A 205 -6.51 -12.61 -1.35
N GLY A 206 -7.03 -13.80 -1.06
CA GLY A 206 -7.29 -14.20 0.33
C GLY A 206 -8.28 -13.27 1.04
N VAL A 207 -9.24 -12.74 0.29
CA VAL A 207 -10.29 -11.82 0.75
C VAL A 207 -11.63 -12.54 0.63
N PRO A 208 -12.50 -12.60 1.66
CA PRO A 208 -13.77 -13.30 1.60
C PRO A 208 -14.82 -12.54 0.76
N LEU A 209 -14.40 -12.06 -0.42
CA LEU A 209 -15.24 -11.33 -1.37
C LEU A 209 -16.23 -12.31 -2.00
N GLU A 210 -17.52 -12.02 -1.93
CA GLU A 210 -18.58 -12.91 -2.42
C GLU A 210 -18.98 -12.60 -3.86
N GLU A 211 -18.86 -11.32 -4.27
CA GLU A 211 -19.18 -10.84 -5.62
C GLU A 211 -18.23 -9.72 -6.03
N LEU A 212 -18.06 -9.55 -7.34
CA LEU A 212 -17.31 -8.46 -7.94
C LEU A 212 -18.05 -7.92 -9.15
N ASP A 213 -18.63 -6.71 -9.02
CA ASP A 213 -19.25 -5.98 -10.13
C ASP A 213 -18.24 -5.04 -10.79
N ILE A 214 -17.80 -5.41 -11.99
CA ILE A 214 -16.88 -4.64 -12.83
C ILE A 214 -17.57 -4.10 -14.11
N SER A 215 -18.89 -4.16 -14.19
CA SER A 215 -19.69 -3.78 -15.38
C SER A 215 -19.48 -2.33 -15.82
N ASN A 216 -19.06 -1.45 -14.92
CA ASN A 216 -18.82 -0.03 -15.17
C ASN A 216 -17.33 0.34 -15.30
N ASN A 217 -16.42 -0.63 -15.47
CA ASN A 217 -14.98 -0.42 -15.51
C ASN A 217 -14.39 -0.70 -16.91
N PRO A 218 -14.73 0.09 -17.95
CA PRO A 218 -14.34 -0.19 -19.35
C PRO A 218 -12.84 -0.04 -19.62
N ASN A 219 -12.08 0.50 -18.66
CA ASN A 219 -10.64 0.67 -18.75
C ASN A 219 -9.86 -0.43 -18.03
N LEU A 220 -10.55 -1.44 -17.48
CA LEU A 220 -9.90 -2.52 -16.74
C LEU A 220 -9.03 -3.35 -17.70
N GLU A 221 -7.76 -3.48 -17.36
CA GLU A 221 -6.76 -4.22 -18.14
C GLU A 221 -6.38 -5.53 -17.45
N GLU A 222 -6.48 -5.59 -16.13
CA GLU A 222 -6.12 -6.78 -15.37
C GLU A 222 -7.03 -6.94 -14.14
N VAL A 223 -7.56 -8.15 -13.97
CA VAL A 223 -8.32 -8.55 -12.79
C VAL A 223 -7.77 -9.85 -12.22
N ARG A 224 -7.42 -9.84 -10.94
CA ARG A 224 -6.94 -10.99 -10.20
C ARG A 224 -7.76 -11.15 -8.93
N ILE A 225 -8.58 -12.18 -8.90
CA ILE A 225 -9.46 -12.48 -7.77
C ILE A 225 -9.37 -13.99 -7.49
N TYR A 226 -8.46 -14.36 -6.63
CA TYR A 226 -8.25 -15.77 -6.29
C TYR A 226 -8.06 -15.94 -4.77
N ASN A 227 -8.36 -17.14 -4.29
CA ASN A 227 -8.59 -17.41 -2.88
C ASN A 227 -9.69 -16.51 -2.30
N THR A 228 -10.82 -16.41 -3.04
CA THR A 228 -12.00 -15.60 -2.72
C THR A 228 -13.26 -16.48 -2.70
N ASN A 229 -14.43 -15.88 -2.47
CA ASN A 229 -15.72 -16.57 -2.59
C ASN A 229 -16.47 -16.21 -3.88
N VAL A 230 -15.88 -15.46 -4.79
CA VAL A 230 -16.49 -15.09 -6.07
C VAL A 230 -16.65 -16.35 -6.94
N ARG A 231 -17.89 -16.61 -7.38
CA ARG A 231 -18.23 -17.78 -8.20
C ARG A 231 -18.49 -17.44 -9.66
N THR A 232 -18.77 -16.18 -9.94
CA THR A 232 -19.08 -15.71 -11.29
C THR A 232 -18.44 -14.36 -11.51
N LEU A 233 -17.79 -14.17 -12.65
CA LEU A 233 -17.19 -12.91 -13.07
C LEU A 233 -17.71 -12.55 -14.46
N ASP A 234 -18.55 -11.50 -14.56
CA ASP A 234 -19.02 -10.98 -15.84
C ASP A 234 -18.04 -9.92 -16.36
N ILE A 235 -17.40 -10.23 -17.49
CA ILE A 235 -16.41 -9.38 -18.18
C ILE A 235 -16.96 -8.75 -19.46
N SER A 236 -18.26 -8.89 -19.74
CA SER A 236 -18.88 -8.46 -21.00
C SER A 236 -18.65 -6.98 -21.32
N ASN A 237 -18.44 -6.16 -20.30
CA ASN A 237 -18.22 -4.71 -20.43
C ASN A 237 -16.75 -4.27 -20.27
N ASN A 238 -15.80 -5.21 -20.30
CA ASN A 238 -14.38 -4.94 -20.05
C ASN A 238 -13.49 -5.26 -21.27
N PRO A 239 -13.66 -4.54 -22.41
CA PRO A 239 -13.02 -4.89 -23.68
C PRO A 239 -11.50 -4.71 -23.69
N LYS A 240 -10.92 -4.12 -22.65
CA LYS A 240 -9.47 -3.90 -22.54
C LYS A 240 -8.75 -4.94 -21.67
N LEU A 241 -9.48 -5.92 -21.15
CA LEU A 241 -8.88 -6.99 -20.35
C LEU A 241 -7.81 -7.73 -21.15
N LYS A 242 -6.65 -7.89 -20.52
CA LYS A 242 -5.47 -8.60 -21.04
C LYS A 242 -5.15 -9.82 -20.17
N ARG A 243 -5.53 -9.77 -18.90
CA ARG A 243 -5.24 -10.82 -17.91
C ARG A 243 -6.34 -10.99 -16.89
N ILE A 244 -6.71 -12.22 -16.67
CA ILE A 244 -7.71 -12.63 -15.69
C ILE A 244 -7.09 -13.76 -14.86
N GLU A 245 -7.07 -13.61 -13.55
CA GLU A 245 -6.70 -14.68 -12.62
C GLU A 245 -7.84 -14.89 -11.63
N VAL A 246 -8.37 -16.10 -11.59
CA VAL A 246 -9.53 -16.48 -10.77
C VAL A 246 -9.32 -17.84 -10.12
N ASP A 247 -10.14 -18.18 -9.14
CA ASP A 247 -10.15 -19.54 -8.58
C ASP A 247 -10.65 -20.55 -9.61
N GLU A 248 -10.15 -21.77 -9.55
CA GLU A 248 -10.72 -22.91 -10.28
C GLU A 248 -12.20 -23.07 -9.94
N GLY A 249 -13.05 -23.16 -10.96
CA GLY A 249 -14.50 -23.25 -10.81
C GLY A 249 -15.23 -21.90 -10.75
N THR A 250 -14.51 -20.78 -10.97
CA THR A 250 -15.18 -19.50 -11.22
C THR A 250 -15.71 -19.46 -12.67
N ASP A 251 -17.00 -19.18 -12.85
CA ASP A 251 -17.63 -19.01 -14.15
C ASP A 251 -17.33 -17.62 -14.70
N ILE A 252 -16.71 -17.56 -15.88
CA ILE A 252 -16.47 -16.29 -16.60
C ILE A 252 -17.56 -16.12 -17.65
N ILE A 253 -18.28 -15.00 -17.58
CA ILE A 253 -19.32 -14.61 -18.56
C ILE A 253 -18.77 -13.53 -19.49
N GLY A 254 -18.92 -13.71 -20.78
CA GLY A 254 -18.44 -12.80 -21.82
C GLY A 254 -17.30 -13.40 -22.65
N GLU A 255 -17.05 -12.81 -23.82
CA GLU A 255 -15.97 -13.20 -24.73
C GLU A 255 -14.74 -12.33 -24.47
N THR A 256 -13.54 -12.92 -24.56
CA THR A 256 -12.28 -12.21 -24.33
C THR A 256 -11.10 -12.90 -25.01
N ASP A 257 -10.12 -12.09 -25.46
CA ASP A 257 -8.80 -12.55 -25.88
C ASP A 257 -7.77 -12.49 -24.73
N ALA A 258 -8.20 -12.16 -23.50
CA ALA A 258 -7.33 -12.06 -22.35
C ALA A 258 -6.73 -13.43 -21.99
N GLU A 259 -5.51 -13.41 -21.45
CA GLU A 259 -4.91 -14.58 -20.81
C GLU A 259 -5.69 -14.91 -19.52
N ILE A 260 -6.24 -16.13 -19.43
CA ILE A 260 -6.98 -16.57 -18.24
C ILE A 260 -6.13 -17.61 -17.49
N LYS A 261 -5.91 -17.37 -16.21
CA LYS A 261 -5.29 -18.32 -15.29
C LYS A 261 -6.29 -18.72 -14.21
N TYR A 262 -6.49 -20.02 -14.07
CA TYR A 262 -7.24 -20.59 -12.96
C TYR A 262 -6.28 -21.06 -11.87
N TRP A 263 -6.53 -20.62 -10.63
CA TRP A 263 -5.77 -21.03 -9.47
C TRP A 263 -6.43 -22.23 -8.81
N THR A 264 -5.70 -23.32 -8.73
CA THR A 264 -6.14 -24.51 -7.97
C THR A 264 -5.87 -24.33 -6.49
N LYS A 265 -6.51 -25.14 -5.67
CA LYS A 265 -6.24 -25.17 -4.23
C LYS A 265 -4.75 -25.46 -3.93
N GLU A 266 -4.13 -26.36 -4.71
CA GLU A 266 -2.70 -26.72 -4.57
C GLU A 266 -1.78 -25.52 -4.91
N ASP A 267 -2.12 -24.73 -5.94
CA ASP A 267 -1.35 -23.52 -6.29
C ASP A 267 -1.41 -22.49 -5.17
N ILE A 268 -2.58 -22.32 -4.55
CA ILE A 268 -2.80 -21.39 -3.44
C ILE A 268 -2.01 -21.85 -2.21
N GLU A 269 -2.06 -23.13 -1.85
CA GLU A 269 -1.29 -23.68 -0.73
C GLU A 269 0.22 -23.50 -0.92
N LYS A 270 0.74 -23.75 -2.11
CA LYS A 270 2.15 -23.47 -2.44
C LYS A 270 2.52 -22.00 -2.33
N LEU A 271 1.64 -21.11 -2.80
CA LEU A 271 1.86 -19.67 -2.71
C LEU A 271 1.90 -19.21 -1.24
N GLU A 272 1.02 -19.74 -0.40
CA GLU A 272 0.99 -19.41 1.03
C GLU A 272 2.23 -19.93 1.77
N GLU A 273 2.73 -21.11 1.43
CA GLU A 273 3.99 -21.64 1.98
C GLU A 273 5.18 -20.74 1.64
N LEU A 274 5.28 -20.30 0.38
CA LEU A 274 6.33 -19.36 -0.05
C LEU A 274 6.25 -18.02 0.68
N ARG A 275 5.03 -17.56 0.98
CA ARG A 275 4.79 -16.29 1.70
C ARG A 275 5.04 -16.35 3.21
N LYS A 276 5.00 -17.54 3.82
CA LYS A 276 5.36 -17.75 5.24
C LYS A 276 6.86 -17.69 5.47
N ASN A 277 7.64 -18.04 4.46
CA ASN A 277 9.10 -18.13 4.53
C ASN A 277 9.81 -16.80 4.13
N ASN A 278 9.06 -15.78 3.77
CA ASN A 278 9.50 -14.42 3.45
C ASN A 278 8.83 -13.39 4.37
#